data_c468d6ded730cd73d43ee50d3728da6b
#
_entry.id   c468d6ded730cd73d43ee50d3728da6b
#
_cell.length_a   1.000
_cell.length_b   1.000
_cell.length_c   1.000
_cell.angle_alpha   90.00
_cell.angle_beta   90.00
_cell.angle_gamma   90.00
#
_symmetry.space_group_name_H-M   'P 1'
#
loop_
_entity.id
_entity.type
_entity.pdbx_description
1 polymer ?
#
loop_
_entity_poly.entity_id
_entity_poly.type
_entity_poly.pdbx_seq_one_letter_code
_entity_poly.pdbx_strand_id
1 'polypeptide(L)'
;ILPMIELASSFEKFDFALPNSHPRNVAVTGQQIPFFLCPSSPMRRDVPSCSADAGRAPGNYGASIGSRDYDPYWAFSRRPRPSLNGAIVYTDTVERKTGFRDLFDGSSMTLMVGETTYNLPDYKFTSGDCIGTSRFSFTYWSNPFPGSTGITTQYAFNPKDFPEDGIFDSGWVRSFRSDHVGGLQFLYADGSVHFLTDSMNASIVDALATRNGGEVFNDL
;
A
#
# COMPACT_ATOMS: atom_id res chain seq x y z
N ILE A 1 1.74 -14.43 2.92
CA ILE A 1 2.85 -14.05 3.80
C ILE A 1 2.66 -14.55 5.24
N LEU A 2 1.43 -14.55 5.80
CA LEU A 2 1.18 -14.94 7.19
C LEU A 2 1.85 -16.26 7.62
N PRO A 3 1.79 -17.34 6.83
CA PRO A 3 2.49 -18.58 7.20
C PRO A 3 4.01 -18.44 7.31
N MET A 4 4.60 -17.46 6.62
CA MET A 4 6.05 -17.21 6.61
C MET A 4 6.55 -16.40 7.83
N ILE A 5 5.62 -15.83 8.60
CA ILE A 5 5.87 -15.04 9.79
C ILE A 5 5.19 -15.66 11.03
N GLU A 6 5.12 -16.98 11.07
CA GLU A 6 4.57 -17.78 12.19
C GLU A 6 3.06 -17.54 12.46
N LEU A 7 2.32 -17.03 11.51
CA LEU A 7 0.88 -16.76 11.60
C LEU A 7 0.04 -17.70 10.72
N ALA A 8 0.48 -18.95 10.57
CA ALA A 8 -0.23 -19.97 9.80
C ALA A 8 -1.67 -20.18 10.32
N SER A 9 -1.87 -20.18 11.64
CA SER A 9 -3.20 -20.34 12.24
C SER A 9 -4.17 -19.19 11.89
N SER A 10 -3.66 -17.98 11.72
CA SER A 10 -4.47 -16.84 11.26
C SER A 10 -4.79 -16.98 9.77
N PHE A 11 -3.84 -17.44 8.98
CA PHE A 11 -4.06 -17.70 7.55
C PHE A 11 -5.14 -18.76 7.31
N GLU A 12 -5.15 -19.85 8.08
CA GLU A 12 -6.13 -20.94 7.98
C GLU A 12 -7.56 -20.52 8.36
N LYS A 13 -7.69 -19.51 9.22
CA LYS A 13 -9.00 -18.96 9.62
C LYS A 13 -9.60 -18.05 8.56
N PHE A 14 -8.77 -17.48 7.68
CA PHE A 14 -9.23 -16.58 6.62
C PHE A 14 -9.89 -17.39 5.51
N ASP A 15 -11.11 -17.03 5.15
CA ASP A 15 -11.88 -17.70 4.10
C ASP A 15 -11.83 -16.89 2.80
N PHE A 16 -11.06 -17.36 1.85
CA PHE A 16 -10.87 -16.71 0.54
C PHE A 16 -12.12 -16.75 -0.35
N ALA A 17 -13.12 -17.56 -0.02
CA ALA A 17 -14.40 -17.58 -0.73
C ALA A 17 -15.37 -16.49 -0.25
N LEU A 18 -15.06 -15.85 0.87
CA LEU A 18 -15.89 -14.80 1.46
C LEU A 18 -15.27 -13.41 1.24
N PRO A 19 -16.08 -12.35 1.19
CA PRO A 19 -15.59 -10.98 1.15
C PRO A 19 -14.68 -10.66 2.35
N ASN A 20 -13.72 -9.75 2.16
CA ASN A 20 -12.85 -9.28 3.24
C ASN A 20 -13.63 -8.65 4.42
N SER A 21 -14.81 -8.09 4.15
CA SER A 21 -15.71 -7.51 5.15
C SER A 21 -16.58 -8.54 5.89
N HIS A 22 -16.51 -9.85 5.54
CA HIS A 22 -17.26 -10.88 6.23
C HIS A 22 -16.75 -11.03 7.68
N PRO A 23 -17.62 -11.18 8.70
CA PRO A 23 -17.21 -11.22 10.11
C PRO A 23 -16.10 -12.24 10.42
N ARG A 24 -16.09 -13.40 9.75
CA ARG A 24 -15.03 -14.40 9.88
C ARG A 24 -13.67 -13.85 9.43
N ASN A 25 -13.61 -13.13 8.32
CA ASN A 25 -12.40 -12.53 7.79
C ASN A 25 -11.98 -11.30 8.60
N VAL A 26 -12.94 -10.49 9.04
CA VAL A 26 -12.70 -9.34 9.93
C VAL A 26 -12.02 -9.78 11.24
N ALA A 27 -12.39 -10.94 11.80
CA ALA A 27 -11.71 -11.49 12.98
C ALA A 27 -10.21 -11.78 12.77
N VAL A 28 -9.79 -12.03 11.53
CA VAL A 28 -8.39 -12.20 11.15
C VAL A 28 -7.74 -10.86 10.83
N THR A 29 -8.38 -10.04 10.00
CA THR A 29 -7.83 -8.77 9.51
C THR A 29 -7.76 -7.70 10.59
N GLY A 30 -8.52 -7.85 11.67
CA GLY A 30 -8.47 -7.01 12.87
C GLY A 30 -7.34 -7.33 13.83
N GLN A 31 -6.54 -8.36 13.58
CA GLN A 31 -5.39 -8.69 14.42
C GLN A 31 -4.28 -7.67 14.19
N GLN A 32 -3.82 -7.03 15.27
CA GLN A 32 -2.62 -6.20 15.21
C GLN A 32 -1.39 -7.11 15.10
N ILE A 33 -0.64 -6.95 14.02
CA ILE A 33 0.55 -7.75 13.74
C ILE A 33 1.77 -6.83 13.80
N PRO A 34 2.65 -6.98 14.81
CA PRO A 34 3.81 -6.09 14.98
C PRO A 34 4.72 -6.01 13.75
N PHE A 35 4.86 -7.08 12.98
CA PHE A 35 5.63 -7.11 11.74
C PHE A 35 5.17 -6.10 10.69
N PHE A 36 3.90 -5.72 10.71
CA PHE A 36 3.36 -4.74 9.78
C PHE A 36 3.35 -3.31 10.33
N LEU A 37 3.95 -3.11 11.50
CA LEU A 37 4.00 -1.79 12.14
C LEU A 37 5.45 -1.32 12.27
N CYS A 38 5.75 -0.15 11.71
CA CYS A 38 7.03 0.49 11.92
C CYS A 38 7.14 0.91 13.40
N PRO A 39 8.18 0.48 14.14
CA PRO A 39 8.29 0.76 15.57
C PRO A 39 8.48 2.25 15.88
N SER A 40 9.04 3.03 14.97
CA SER A 40 9.26 4.47 15.11
C SER A 40 8.10 5.32 14.55
N SER A 41 7.08 4.70 13.94
CA SER A 41 5.93 5.44 13.45
C SER A 41 5.04 5.94 14.59
N PRO A 42 4.68 7.23 14.62
CA PRO A 42 3.74 7.79 15.58
C PRO A 42 2.29 7.43 15.27
N MET A 43 2.03 6.68 14.18
CA MET A 43 0.69 6.32 13.76
C MET A 43 -0.06 5.56 14.85
N ARG A 44 -1.31 5.94 15.09
CA ARG A 44 -2.19 5.20 15.99
C ARG A 44 -2.45 3.79 15.47
N ARG A 45 -2.41 2.85 16.40
CA ARG A 45 -2.52 1.42 16.11
C ARG A 45 -3.89 0.84 16.45
N ASP A 46 -4.83 1.70 16.84
CA ASP A 46 -6.18 1.28 17.18
C ASP A 46 -6.90 0.68 15.97
N VAL A 47 -7.61 -0.41 16.21
CA VAL A 47 -8.48 -1.00 15.18
C VAL A 47 -9.76 -0.21 15.13
N PRO A 48 -10.13 0.39 14.00
CA PRO A 48 -11.37 1.16 13.89
C PRO A 48 -12.61 0.28 14.18
N SER A 49 -13.60 0.86 14.83
CA SER A 49 -14.87 0.17 15.16
C SER A 49 -16.01 0.55 14.22
N CYS A 50 -15.77 1.44 13.27
CA CYS A 50 -16.83 2.03 12.49
C CYS A 50 -16.45 2.28 11.02
N SER A 51 -17.47 2.53 10.17
CA SER A 51 -17.31 2.80 8.74
C SER A 51 -16.73 1.61 7.96
N ALA A 52 -16.28 1.84 6.74
CA ALA A 52 -15.65 0.84 5.89
C ALA A 52 -14.31 0.29 6.45
N ASP A 53 -13.76 0.96 7.46
CA ASP A 53 -12.50 0.59 8.09
C ASP A 53 -12.68 -0.31 9.33
N ALA A 54 -13.93 -0.56 9.73
CA ALA A 54 -14.24 -1.35 10.92
C ALA A 54 -13.56 -2.73 10.91
N GLY A 55 -12.89 -3.05 12.00
CA GLY A 55 -12.22 -4.33 12.18
C GLY A 55 -10.97 -4.54 11.33
N ARG A 56 -10.37 -3.48 10.78
CA ARG A 56 -9.13 -3.57 10.00
C ARG A 56 -7.95 -3.04 10.80
N ALA A 57 -6.96 -3.89 11.04
CA ALA A 57 -5.78 -3.48 11.79
C ALA A 57 -4.82 -2.65 10.92
N PRO A 58 -4.28 -1.56 11.46
CA PRO A 58 -3.33 -0.70 10.77
C PRO A 58 -2.05 -1.41 10.34
N GLY A 59 -1.44 -0.92 9.27
CA GLY A 59 -0.14 -1.34 8.76
C GLY A 59 0.63 -0.16 8.19
N ASN A 60 1.96 -0.23 8.25
CA ASN A 60 2.86 0.81 7.78
C ASN A 60 3.57 0.44 6.47
N TYR A 61 3.18 -0.67 5.84
CA TYR A 61 3.85 -1.16 4.63
C TYR A 61 2.84 -1.45 3.55
N GLY A 62 3.13 -0.99 2.33
CA GLY A 62 2.31 -1.20 1.16
C GLY A 62 3.06 -1.89 0.04
N ALA A 63 2.36 -2.72 -0.71
CA ALA A 63 2.88 -3.39 -1.89
C ALA A 63 3.01 -2.40 -3.06
N SER A 64 4.14 -2.41 -3.76
CA SER A 64 4.32 -1.63 -4.98
C SER A 64 3.54 -2.26 -6.13
N ILE A 65 2.49 -1.56 -6.58
CA ILE A 65 1.69 -1.96 -7.73
C ILE A 65 2.13 -1.27 -9.03
N GLY A 66 3.18 -0.46 -8.96
CA GLY A 66 3.83 0.18 -10.10
C GLY A 66 3.75 1.69 -10.11
N SER A 67 4.04 2.27 -11.26
CA SER A 67 4.08 3.73 -11.50
C SER A 67 2.84 4.26 -12.22
N ARG A 68 1.84 3.42 -12.51
CA ARG A 68 0.63 3.83 -13.23
C ARG A 68 -0.48 4.22 -12.29
N ASP A 69 -1.32 5.15 -12.75
CA ASP A 69 -2.57 5.47 -12.10
C ASP A 69 -3.50 4.25 -12.11
N TYR A 70 -3.91 3.83 -10.93
CA TYR A 70 -4.83 2.73 -10.76
C TYR A 70 -6.31 3.15 -10.63
N ASP A 71 -6.62 4.45 -10.58
CA ASP A 71 -8.02 4.90 -10.60
C ASP A 71 -8.78 4.35 -11.82
N PRO A 72 -8.20 4.35 -13.04
CA PRO A 72 -8.80 3.65 -14.16
C PRO A 72 -8.96 2.14 -13.95
N TYR A 73 -8.06 1.50 -13.19
CA TYR A 73 -8.16 0.08 -12.86
C TYR A 73 -9.41 -0.22 -12.03
N TRP A 74 -9.73 0.64 -11.05
CA TRP A 74 -10.88 0.47 -10.16
C TRP A 74 -12.17 1.07 -10.67
N ALA A 75 -12.14 1.88 -11.71
CA ALA A 75 -13.35 2.42 -12.32
C ALA A 75 -14.17 1.29 -12.96
N PHE A 76 -15.20 0.84 -12.27
CA PHE A 76 -16.09 -0.25 -12.73
C PHE A 76 -16.69 -0.02 -14.11
N SER A 77 -16.83 1.23 -14.53
CA SER A 77 -17.32 1.63 -15.85
C SER A 77 -16.28 1.51 -16.97
N ARG A 78 -15.00 1.36 -16.64
CA ARG A 78 -13.93 1.27 -17.63
C ARG A 78 -13.51 -0.17 -17.85
N ARG A 79 -13.66 -0.61 -19.09
CA ARG A 79 -13.22 -1.94 -19.54
C ARG A 79 -12.58 -1.79 -20.94
N PRO A 80 -11.44 -2.41 -21.25
CA PRO A 80 -10.61 -3.21 -20.33
C PRO A 80 -9.93 -2.34 -19.25
N ARG A 81 -9.62 -2.97 -18.11
CA ARG A 81 -8.81 -2.32 -17.07
C ARG A 81 -7.37 -2.17 -17.55
N PRO A 82 -6.67 -1.06 -17.25
CA PRO A 82 -5.25 -0.94 -17.54
C PRO A 82 -4.47 -1.94 -16.70
N SER A 83 -3.44 -2.53 -17.30
CA SER A 83 -2.55 -3.45 -16.59
C SER A 83 -1.65 -2.69 -15.61
N LEU A 84 -1.54 -3.19 -14.39
CA LEU A 84 -0.58 -2.71 -13.40
C LEU A 84 0.83 -3.14 -13.79
N ASN A 85 1.81 -2.26 -13.62
CA ASN A 85 3.19 -2.50 -14.06
C ASN A 85 4.19 -2.76 -12.94
N GLY A 86 3.73 -2.85 -11.68
CA GLY A 86 4.59 -3.17 -10.54
C GLY A 86 4.92 -4.65 -10.37
N ALA A 87 5.79 -4.96 -9.41
CA ALA A 87 6.15 -6.33 -9.05
C ALA A 87 4.96 -7.10 -8.48
N ILE A 88 4.11 -6.44 -7.72
CA ILE A 88 2.90 -7.01 -7.14
C ILE A 88 1.69 -6.41 -7.86
N VAL A 89 0.74 -7.25 -8.24
CA VAL A 89 -0.48 -6.82 -8.92
C VAL A 89 -1.71 -7.44 -8.27
N TYR A 90 -2.84 -6.77 -8.40
CA TYR A 90 -4.12 -7.36 -8.02
C TYR A 90 -4.51 -8.43 -9.04
N THR A 91 -4.68 -9.66 -8.58
CA THR A 91 -5.10 -10.76 -9.44
C THR A 91 -6.62 -10.85 -9.47
N ASP A 92 -7.17 -10.67 -10.65
CA ASP A 92 -8.57 -10.94 -10.95
C ASP A 92 -8.68 -11.68 -12.29
N THR A 93 -9.80 -11.62 -12.95
CA THR A 93 -10.00 -12.23 -14.26
C THR A 93 -9.20 -11.56 -15.39
N VAL A 94 -8.61 -10.39 -15.15
CA VAL A 94 -7.88 -9.58 -16.14
C VAL A 94 -6.38 -9.69 -15.94
N GLU A 95 -5.92 -9.64 -14.67
CA GLU A 95 -4.51 -9.66 -14.34
C GLU A 95 -4.05 -11.08 -14.01
N ARG A 96 -2.99 -11.52 -14.66
CA ARG A 96 -2.32 -12.75 -14.25
C ARG A 96 -1.37 -12.50 -13.09
N LYS A 97 -1.09 -13.53 -12.32
CA LYS A 97 -0.07 -13.51 -11.26
C LYS A 97 1.29 -13.16 -11.85
N THR A 98 2.00 -12.25 -11.18
CA THR A 98 3.41 -11.97 -11.46
C THR A 98 4.32 -12.89 -10.65
N GLY A 99 5.54 -13.08 -11.13
CA GLY A 99 6.60 -13.83 -10.46
C GLY A 99 7.97 -13.32 -10.88
N PHE A 100 9.04 -13.87 -10.30
CA PHE A 100 10.41 -13.42 -10.59
C PHE A 100 10.77 -13.41 -12.08
N ARG A 101 10.22 -14.33 -12.86
CA ARG A 101 10.41 -14.38 -14.32
C ARG A 101 9.83 -13.18 -15.08
N ASP A 102 8.99 -12.40 -14.44
CA ASP A 102 8.32 -11.23 -15.01
C ASP A 102 9.02 -9.92 -14.63
N LEU A 103 10.11 -9.99 -13.85
CA LEU A 103 10.94 -8.86 -13.42
C LEU A 103 12.08 -8.64 -14.42
N PHE A 104 11.74 -8.09 -15.59
CA PHE A 104 12.72 -7.92 -16.68
C PHE A 104 13.74 -6.81 -16.39
N ASP A 105 13.42 -5.84 -15.53
CA ASP A 105 14.31 -4.78 -15.08
C ASP A 105 15.32 -5.29 -14.04
N GLY A 106 15.13 -6.54 -13.56
CA GLY A 106 15.96 -7.18 -12.55
C GLY A 106 15.39 -7.07 -11.14
N SER A 107 15.58 -8.14 -10.36
CA SER A 107 15.04 -8.20 -8.99
C SER A 107 15.67 -7.18 -8.02
N SER A 108 16.92 -6.81 -8.25
CA SER A 108 17.64 -5.77 -7.46
C SER A 108 17.26 -4.34 -7.85
N MET A 109 16.48 -4.16 -8.91
CA MET A 109 16.04 -2.86 -9.43
C MET A 109 14.53 -2.70 -9.39
N THR A 110 13.80 -3.61 -8.73
CA THR A 110 12.33 -3.57 -8.70
C THR A 110 11.83 -3.51 -7.26
N LEU A 111 11.09 -2.45 -6.95
CA LEU A 111 10.45 -2.24 -5.64
C LEU A 111 9.32 -3.24 -5.42
N MET A 112 9.30 -3.89 -4.27
CA MET A 112 8.20 -4.77 -3.86
C MET A 112 7.32 -4.17 -2.79
N VAL A 113 7.90 -3.62 -1.74
CA VAL A 113 7.18 -3.08 -0.58
C VAL A 113 7.87 -1.81 -0.12
N GLY A 114 7.09 -0.81 0.23
CA GLY A 114 7.59 0.44 0.82
C GLY A 114 6.78 0.86 2.03
N GLU A 115 7.30 1.81 2.77
CA GLU A 115 6.62 2.40 3.92
C GLU A 115 5.42 3.23 3.47
N THR A 116 4.31 3.13 4.22
CA THR A 116 3.07 3.87 3.99
C THR A 116 2.49 4.34 5.32
N THR A 117 3.10 5.35 5.91
CA THR A 117 2.64 5.89 7.18
C THR A 117 1.75 7.09 6.95
N TYR A 118 0.46 6.95 7.22
CA TYR A 118 -0.51 8.05 7.17
C TYR A 118 -1.15 8.22 8.53
N ASN A 119 -0.63 9.17 9.31
CA ASN A 119 -1.23 9.63 10.56
C ASN A 119 -2.02 10.91 10.28
N LEU A 120 -3.34 10.81 10.36
CA LEU A 120 -4.27 11.88 10.00
C LEU A 120 -5.10 12.30 11.22
N PRO A 121 -4.48 12.93 12.24
CA PRO A 121 -5.15 13.20 13.52
C PRO A 121 -6.35 14.14 13.39
N ASP A 122 -6.32 15.05 12.43
CA ASP A 122 -7.36 16.06 12.22
C ASP A 122 -8.41 15.62 11.20
N TYR A 123 -8.18 14.50 10.52
CA TYR A 123 -9.16 13.97 9.57
C TYR A 123 -10.34 13.34 10.31
N LYS A 124 -11.54 13.81 10.01
CA LYS A 124 -12.78 13.29 10.57
C LYS A 124 -13.63 12.62 9.51
N PHE A 125 -14.31 11.55 9.89
CA PHE A 125 -15.32 10.97 9.02
C PHE A 125 -16.44 11.97 8.77
N THR A 126 -16.80 12.14 7.49
CA THR A 126 -17.86 13.07 7.06
C THR A 126 -19.20 12.40 6.83
N SER A 127 -19.26 11.07 6.91
CA SER A 127 -20.48 10.29 6.65
C SER A 127 -20.47 8.97 7.42
N GLY A 128 -21.65 8.33 7.50
CA GLY A 128 -21.84 7.04 8.17
C GLY A 128 -21.89 7.16 9.68
N ASP A 129 -21.85 6.00 10.35
CA ASP A 129 -22.03 5.90 11.82
C ASP A 129 -20.89 6.56 12.62
N CYS A 130 -19.79 6.89 11.94
CA CYS A 130 -18.61 7.49 12.55
C CYS A 130 -18.46 8.97 12.30
N ILE A 131 -19.49 9.62 11.77
CA ILE A 131 -19.42 11.06 11.45
C ILE A 131 -18.88 11.87 12.64
N GLY A 132 -17.89 12.73 12.38
CA GLY A 132 -17.26 13.58 13.40
C GLY A 132 -16.18 12.90 14.24
N THR A 133 -15.99 11.58 14.16
CA THR A 133 -14.88 10.89 14.82
C THR A 133 -13.60 10.98 13.98
N SER A 134 -12.44 11.04 14.63
CA SER A 134 -11.17 11.13 13.93
C SER A 134 -10.80 9.79 13.28
N ARG A 135 -10.31 9.87 12.03
CA ARG A 135 -9.74 8.75 11.29
C ARG A 135 -8.23 8.84 11.35
N PHE A 136 -7.61 8.01 12.17
CA PHE A 136 -6.19 8.11 12.47
C PHE A 136 -5.27 7.38 11.49
N SER A 137 -5.81 6.47 10.70
CA SER A 137 -5.03 5.72 9.72
C SER A 137 -5.85 5.48 8.48
N PHE A 138 -5.16 5.39 7.36
CA PHE A 138 -5.74 4.98 6.07
C PHE A 138 -5.15 3.65 5.60
N THR A 139 -3.97 3.29 6.09
CA THR A 139 -3.23 2.10 5.66
C THR A 139 -3.48 0.94 6.61
N TYR A 140 -3.82 -0.20 6.04
CA TYR A 140 -4.14 -1.44 6.75
C TYR A 140 -3.37 -2.60 6.12
N TRP A 141 -2.87 -3.51 6.93
CA TRP A 141 -2.05 -4.60 6.43
C TRP A 141 -2.80 -5.58 5.52
N SER A 142 -4.12 -5.63 5.60
CA SER A 142 -4.95 -6.62 4.91
C SER A 142 -6.05 -6.03 4.03
N ASN A 143 -6.09 -4.70 3.86
CA ASN A 143 -7.12 -4.09 3.05
C ASN A 143 -6.66 -3.99 1.59
N PRO A 144 -7.24 -4.75 0.64
CA PRO A 144 -6.83 -4.73 -0.76
C PRO A 144 -7.22 -3.44 -1.50
N PHE A 145 -7.75 -2.46 -0.79
CA PHE A 145 -8.13 -1.19 -1.40
C PHE A 145 -6.87 -0.39 -1.80
N PRO A 146 -6.88 0.25 -2.98
CA PRO A 146 -5.79 1.11 -3.44
C PRO A 146 -5.52 2.26 -2.46
N GLY A 147 -4.25 2.55 -2.21
CA GLY A 147 -3.83 3.51 -1.20
C GLY A 147 -3.81 2.94 0.22
N SER A 148 -4.34 1.74 0.42
CA SER A 148 -4.32 1.08 1.74
C SER A 148 -3.24 -0.01 1.84
N THR A 149 -3.22 -0.94 0.89
CA THR A 149 -2.20 -2.02 0.82
C THR A 149 -1.45 -2.00 -0.50
N GLY A 150 -2.07 -1.58 -1.59
CA GLY A 150 -1.42 -1.40 -2.88
C GLY A 150 -1.14 0.07 -3.14
N ILE A 151 0.13 0.40 -3.35
CA ILE A 151 0.64 1.76 -3.47
C ILE A 151 1.32 1.95 -4.82
N THR A 152 1.20 3.14 -5.38
CA THR A 152 1.83 3.54 -6.64
C THR A 152 2.84 4.67 -6.41
N THR A 153 3.79 4.81 -7.32
CA THR A 153 4.72 5.96 -7.32
C THR A 153 4.27 7.12 -8.19
N GLN A 154 3.14 6.99 -8.85
CA GLN A 154 2.60 8.04 -9.74
C GLN A 154 2.37 9.39 -9.06
N TYR A 155 2.11 9.37 -7.77
CA TYR A 155 1.85 10.58 -6.98
C TYR A 155 3.10 11.04 -6.27
N ALA A 156 3.00 12.17 -5.55
CA ALA A 156 4.15 12.75 -4.86
C ALA A 156 4.88 11.72 -3.98
N PHE A 157 6.20 11.64 -4.14
CA PHE A 157 7.05 10.77 -3.34
C PHE A 157 7.23 11.35 -1.93
N ASN A 158 6.97 10.54 -0.92
CA ASN A 158 7.10 10.89 0.50
C ASN A 158 6.48 12.24 0.90
N PRO A 159 5.22 12.51 0.56
CA PRO A 159 4.59 13.79 0.85
C PRO A 159 4.53 14.02 2.37
N LYS A 160 4.95 15.20 2.83
CA LYS A 160 4.93 15.57 4.25
C LYS A 160 3.70 16.41 4.60
N ASP A 161 3.24 17.24 3.66
CA ASP A 161 2.08 18.08 3.81
C ASP A 161 0.90 17.52 3.04
N PHE A 162 -0.27 17.59 3.63
CA PHE A 162 -1.53 17.19 3.01
C PHE A 162 -2.40 18.43 2.82
N PRO A 163 -3.04 18.59 1.65
CA PRO A 163 -4.02 19.64 1.48
C PRO A 163 -5.14 19.47 2.50
N GLU A 164 -5.61 20.56 3.08
CA GLU A 164 -6.70 20.58 4.08
C GLU A 164 -7.98 19.97 3.53
N ASP A 165 -8.21 20.14 2.21
CA ASP A 165 -9.37 19.63 1.50
C ASP A 165 -9.00 18.47 0.58
N GLY A 166 -9.80 17.42 0.58
CA GLY A 166 -9.76 16.39 -0.46
C GLY A 166 -8.62 15.38 -0.36
N ILE A 167 -8.18 15.03 0.83
CA ILE A 167 -7.12 14.02 1.03
C ILE A 167 -7.41 12.69 0.30
N PHE A 168 -8.68 12.36 0.06
CA PHE A 168 -9.08 11.18 -0.71
C PHE A 168 -9.13 11.42 -2.23
N ASP A 169 -9.34 12.66 -2.65
CA ASP A 169 -9.40 13.03 -4.06
C ASP A 169 -8.01 13.36 -4.62
N SER A 170 -7.10 13.75 -3.73
CA SER A 170 -5.70 13.95 -4.06
C SER A 170 -4.99 12.62 -4.06
N GLY A 171 -4.24 12.20 -4.96
CA GLY A 171 -3.45 10.96 -4.91
C GLY A 171 -2.47 10.84 -3.72
N TRP A 172 -2.47 11.79 -2.81
CA TRP A 172 -1.52 11.91 -1.70
C TRP A 172 -1.53 10.71 -0.74
N VAL A 173 -2.71 10.21 -0.36
CA VAL A 173 -2.83 9.01 0.50
C VAL A 173 -2.50 7.70 -0.21
N ARG A 174 -2.15 7.77 -1.48
CA ARG A 174 -1.86 6.63 -2.36
C ARG A 174 -0.38 6.48 -2.64
N SER A 175 0.43 7.41 -2.11
CA SER A 175 1.88 7.43 -2.27
C SER A 175 2.58 6.66 -1.15
N PHE A 176 3.79 6.22 -1.42
CA PHE A 176 4.69 5.79 -0.36
C PHE A 176 5.08 6.99 0.51
N ARG A 177 5.01 6.79 1.82
CA ARG A 177 5.27 7.84 2.79
C ARG A 177 5.84 7.28 4.09
N SER A 178 6.76 8.02 4.68
CA SER A 178 7.32 7.72 6.00
C SER A 178 7.43 8.99 6.84
N ASP A 179 7.44 8.83 8.17
CA ASP A 179 7.76 9.89 9.12
C ASP A 179 9.27 9.93 9.45
N HIS A 180 10.08 9.09 8.84
CA HIS A 180 11.54 9.17 8.93
C HIS A 180 12.05 10.47 8.31
N VAL A 181 13.14 10.97 8.87
CA VAL A 181 13.80 12.17 8.36
C VAL A 181 14.54 11.83 7.08
N GLY A 182 14.24 12.58 6.01
CA GLY A 182 15.01 12.57 4.76
C GLY A 182 14.69 11.46 3.77
N GLY A 183 13.72 10.58 4.05
CA GLY A 183 13.35 9.53 3.10
C GLY A 183 12.56 8.38 3.72
N LEU A 184 12.53 7.25 3.02
CA LEU A 184 11.82 6.06 3.44
C LEU A 184 12.50 4.77 2.97
N GLN A 185 12.16 3.66 3.63
CA GLN A 185 12.71 2.34 3.34
C GLN A 185 11.87 1.60 2.30
N PHE A 186 12.58 0.90 1.40
CA PHE A 186 11.97 -0.01 0.43
C PHE A 186 12.61 -1.39 0.47
N LEU A 187 11.78 -2.40 0.43
CA LEU A 187 12.16 -3.78 0.11
C LEU A 187 12.15 -3.96 -1.41
N TYR A 188 13.25 -4.44 -1.96
CA TYR A 188 13.38 -4.81 -3.36
C TYR A 188 13.06 -6.30 -3.58
N ALA A 189 12.86 -6.69 -4.83
CA ALA A 189 12.46 -8.04 -5.16
C ALA A 189 13.55 -9.11 -4.91
N ASP A 190 14.80 -8.71 -4.77
CA ASP A 190 15.91 -9.59 -4.36
C ASP A 190 16.01 -9.79 -2.85
N GLY A 191 15.17 -9.12 -2.06
CA GLY A 191 15.17 -9.16 -0.61
C GLY A 191 16.03 -8.09 0.06
N SER A 192 16.76 -7.27 -0.70
CA SER A 192 17.51 -6.15 -0.15
C SER A 192 16.59 -5.01 0.31
N VAL A 193 17.05 -4.23 1.29
CA VAL A 193 16.32 -3.05 1.78
C VAL A 193 17.20 -1.83 1.57
N HIS A 194 16.64 -0.80 0.93
CA HIS A 194 17.33 0.44 0.64
C HIS A 194 16.54 1.66 1.12
N PHE A 195 17.26 2.65 1.58
CA PHE A 195 16.71 3.95 1.95
C PHE A 195 16.73 4.87 0.73
N LEU A 196 15.56 5.30 0.28
CA LEU A 196 15.41 6.27 -0.78
C LEU A 196 15.19 7.65 -0.18
N THR A 197 16.02 8.62 -0.61
CA THR A 197 15.99 9.98 -0.06
C THR A 197 14.88 10.82 -0.67
N ASP A 198 14.39 11.81 0.08
CA ASP A 198 13.36 12.77 -0.39
C ASP A 198 13.83 13.59 -1.61
N SER A 199 15.15 13.69 -1.82
CA SER A 199 15.75 14.39 -2.97
C SER A 199 15.85 13.55 -4.23
N MET A 200 15.45 12.27 -4.17
CA MET A 200 15.53 11.39 -5.34
C MET A 200 14.59 11.87 -6.44
N ASN A 201 15.06 11.81 -7.67
CA ASN A 201 14.23 12.18 -8.82
C ASN A 201 13.02 11.24 -8.93
N ALA A 202 11.82 11.81 -9.01
CA ALA A 202 10.58 11.05 -9.12
C ALA A 202 10.59 10.05 -10.30
N SER A 203 11.23 10.41 -11.44
CA SER A 203 11.32 9.48 -12.58
C SER A 203 12.15 8.24 -12.28
N ILE A 204 13.15 8.33 -11.39
CA ILE A 204 13.93 7.17 -10.94
C ILE A 204 13.04 6.28 -10.04
N VAL A 205 12.30 6.88 -9.12
CA VAL A 205 11.38 6.13 -8.25
C VAL A 205 10.30 5.44 -9.07
N ASP A 206 9.77 6.10 -10.10
CA ASP A 206 8.78 5.53 -11.01
C ASP A 206 9.35 4.32 -11.78
N ALA A 207 10.57 4.45 -12.26
CA ALA A 207 11.23 3.36 -12.98
C ALA A 207 11.55 2.18 -12.07
N LEU A 208 12.03 2.41 -10.84
CA LEU A 208 12.23 1.35 -9.84
C LEU A 208 10.90 0.65 -9.45
N ALA A 209 9.76 1.31 -9.60
CA ALA A 209 8.46 0.70 -9.31
C ALA A 209 7.95 -0.20 -10.43
N THR A 210 8.54 -0.16 -11.63
CA THR A 210 8.15 -1.03 -12.75
C THR A 210 8.87 -2.37 -12.70
N ARG A 211 8.24 -3.41 -13.27
CA ARG A 211 8.86 -4.74 -13.44
C ARG A 211 9.43 -4.98 -14.84
N ASN A 212 9.09 -4.10 -15.78
CA ASN A 212 9.41 -4.27 -17.20
C ASN A 212 9.27 -2.90 -17.91
N GLY A 213 9.90 -1.88 -17.36
CA GLY A 213 9.95 -0.54 -17.95
C GLY A 213 11.07 -0.40 -18.98
N GLY A 214 12.18 -1.10 -18.75
CA GLY A 214 13.36 -1.08 -19.59
C GLY A 214 14.14 0.23 -19.49
N GLU A 215 13.96 0.98 -18.41
CA GLU A 215 14.66 2.24 -18.17
C GLU A 215 16.14 1.99 -17.88
N VAL A 216 17.00 2.79 -18.48
CA VAL A 216 18.45 2.76 -18.25
C VAL A 216 18.84 3.98 -17.42
N PHE A 217 19.38 3.75 -16.23
CA PHE A 217 19.94 4.81 -15.40
C PHE A 217 21.42 4.95 -15.67
N ASN A 218 21.86 6.14 -16.08
CA ASN A 218 23.27 6.40 -16.32
C ASN A 218 24.00 6.83 -15.04
N ASP A 219 23.25 7.19 -13.97
CA ASP A 219 23.79 7.63 -12.69
C ASP A 219 22.86 7.19 -11.55
N LEU A 220 23.19 6.09 -10.89
CA LEU A 220 22.71 5.69 -9.58
C LEU A 220 23.77 5.92 -8.53
#